data_6e21f21bc69d6bf453b0870d499e14b9
#
_entry.id   6e21f21bc69d6bf453b0870d499e14b9
#
_cell.length_a   1.000
_cell.length_b   1.000
_cell.length_c   1.000
_cell.angle_alpha   90.00
_cell.angle_beta   90.00
_cell.angle_gamma   90.00
#
_symmetry.space_group_name_H-M   'P 1'
#
loop_
_entity.id
_entity.type
_entity.pdbx_description
1 polymer ?
#
loop_
_entity_poly.entity_id
_entity_poly.type
_entity_poly.pdbx_seq_one_letter_code
_entity_poly.pdbx_strand_id
1 'polypeptide(L)'
;MLELIRQQVLPHFGIPDNAKISPLGNGHINDTFLIRSADSELVLQKINTQVFRAPNALVNNAAKVSEHLSQCAAEGGYQLQLIRPVMTREQQLAVDLGEQGFWRAISYLPFSQSIEVVRSEAEAEQAARAFGHFARALSQVDPHELEDVIPLFHHLPGRIEALSKAVAEDPLGRLQHCRQWAELALSQQSLLAELEDTCAGLPLRICHNDTKINNMLFDKRDMSSMAIIDLDTCMKGFLMYDFGDMVRTFCSPEAEDSTALDKVRVRPEVFVAICRGYLAELGEVLTPLERQSLWLGARVICLMIGVRFLTDYLVGDKYFHIHREGHNLDRAANQFTLYLSLLQQSEALKACLV
;
A
#
# COMPACT_ATOMS: atom_id res chain seq x y z
N MET A 1 18.70 -20.12 1.34
CA MET A 1 17.27 -19.80 1.45
C MET A 1 16.39 -21.03 1.24
N LEU A 2 16.36 -21.66 0.06
CA LEU A 2 15.42 -22.77 -0.22
C LEU A 2 15.61 -23.97 0.72
N GLU A 3 16.83 -24.32 1.09
CA GLU A 3 17.11 -25.40 2.01
C GLU A 3 16.62 -25.08 3.45
N LEU A 4 16.82 -23.84 3.89
CA LEU A 4 16.26 -23.34 5.15
C LEU A 4 14.73 -23.49 5.18
N ILE A 5 14.06 -23.04 4.10
CA ILE A 5 12.61 -23.14 4.01
C ILE A 5 12.17 -24.59 4.15
N ARG A 6 12.79 -25.54 3.40
CA ARG A 6 12.45 -26.96 3.43
C ARG A 6 12.62 -27.61 4.80
N GLN A 7 13.78 -27.37 5.41
CA GLN A 7 14.16 -28.10 6.62
C GLN A 7 13.62 -27.47 7.90
N GLN A 8 13.46 -26.14 7.93
CA GLN A 8 13.16 -25.44 9.17
C GLN A 8 11.82 -24.70 9.17
N VAL A 9 11.28 -24.29 8.01
CA VAL A 9 10.04 -23.52 7.97
C VAL A 9 8.84 -24.41 7.64
N LEU A 10 8.89 -25.17 6.54
CA LEU A 10 7.76 -25.99 6.08
C LEU A 10 7.22 -26.98 7.12
N PRO A 11 8.07 -27.63 7.97
CA PRO A 11 7.58 -28.54 8.99
C PRO A 11 6.59 -27.90 9.97
N HIS A 12 6.77 -26.61 10.31
CA HIS A 12 5.84 -25.89 11.19
C HIS A 12 4.44 -25.75 10.60
N PHE A 13 4.33 -25.66 9.28
CA PHE A 13 3.04 -25.58 8.58
C PHE A 13 2.50 -26.94 8.11
N GLY A 14 3.17 -28.04 8.48
CA GLY A 14 2.74 -29.38 8.11
C GLY A 14 2.97 -29.70 6.62
N ILE A 15 3.81 -28.97 5.94
CA ILE A 15 4.11 -29.14 4.53
C ILE A 15 5.33 -30.07 4.38
N PRO A 16 5.27 -31.08 3.49
CA PRO A 16 6.38 -31.99 3.26
C PRO A 16 7.57 -31.28 2.60
N ASP A 17 8.78 -31.75 2.85
CA ASP A 17 10.03 -31.18 2.36
C ASP A 17 10.21 -31.27 0.83
N ASN A 18 9.52 -32.21 0.18
CA ASN A 18 9.50 -32.36 -1.27
C ASN A 18 8.56 -31.36 -1.99
N ALA A 19 7.88 -30.47 -1.25
CA ALA A 19 7.03 -29.45 -1.84
C ALA A 19 7.83 -28.56 -2.82
N LYS A 20 7.19 -28.16 -3.92
CA LYS A 20 7.77 -27.21 -4.87
C LYS A 20 7.73 -25.80 -4.28
N ILE A 21 8.89 -25.16 -4.24
CA ILE A 21 9.05 -23.78 -3.78
C ILE A 21 9.42 -22.92 -4.99
N SER A 22 8.69 -21.85 -5.23
CA SER A 22 9.00 -20.86 -6.28
C SER A 22 8.80 -19.44 -5.75
N PRO A 23 9.65 -18.48 -6.12
CA PRO A 23 9.40 -17.06 -5.83
C PRO A 23 8.03 -16.64 -6.37
N LEU A 24 7.33 -15.76 -5.66
CA LEU A 24 6.03 -15.23 -6.04
C LEU A 24 6.00 -13.72 -5.95
N GLY A 25 5.66 -13.06 -7.08
CA GLY A 25 5.52 -11.60 -7.16
C GLY A 25 6.86 -10.85 -7.11
N ASN A 26 6.75 -9.53 -7.19
CA ASN A 26 7.86 -8.58 -7.14
C ASN A 26 7.85 -7.78 -5.82
N GLY A 27 7.48 -8.44 -4.70
CA GLY A 27 7.38 -7.78 -3.40
C GLY A 27 8.67 -7.05 -3.01
N HIS A 28 8.55 -5.75 -2.67
CA HIS A 28 9.72 -4.91 -2.38
C HIS A 28 10.16 -4.96 -0.91
N ILE A 29 9.37 -5.58 -0.04
CA ILE A 29 9.61 -5.56 1.42
C ILE A 29 9.83 -6.98 1.94
N ASN A 30 8.88 -7.88 1.73
CA ASN A 30 8.92 -9.26 2.23
C ASN A 30 9.39 -10.23 1.14
N ASP A 31 10.18 -11.25 1.52
CA ASP A 31 10.47 -12.37 0.61
C ASP A 31 9.23 -13.27 0.51
N THR A 32 8.69 -13.46 -0.68
CA THR A 32 7.44 -14.19 -0.90
C THR A 32 7.65 -15.41 -1.80
N PHE A 33 7.11 -16.56 -1.39
CA PHE A 33 7.24 -17.82 -2.09
C PHE A 33 5.88 -18.50 -2.24
N LEU A 34 5.65 -19.10 -3.40
CA LEU A 34 4.55 -20.02 -3.62
C LEU A 34 5.03 -21.44 -3.29
N ILE A 35 4.33 -22.07 -2.36
CA ILE A 35 4.57 -23.44 -1.95
C ILE A 35 3.47 -24.34 -2.51
N ARG A 36 3.86 -25.40 -3.22
CA ARG A 36 2.93 -26.40 -3.78
C ARG A 36 3.32 -27.80 -3.33
N SER A 37 2.40 -28.46 -2.68
CA SER A 37 2.47 -29.89 -2.37
C SER A 37 1.37 -30.66 -3.11
N ALA A 38 1.27 -31.97 -2.90
CA ALA A 38 0.20 -32.78 -3.50
C ALA A 38 -1.19 -32.33 -3.04
N ASP A 39 -1.30 -31.89 -1.79
CA ASP A 39 -2.59 -31.65 -1.13
C ASP A 39 -2.85 -30.17 -0.82
N SER A 40 -1.88 -29.28 -1.04
CA SER A 40 -2.04 -27.87 -0.67
C SER A 40 -1.19 -26.92 -1.50
N GLU A 41 -1.72 -25.71 -1.67
CA GLU A 41 -1.01 -24.54 -2.19
C GLU A 41 -1.13 -23.40 -1.18
N LEU A 42 -0.02 -22.76 -0.86
CA LEU A 42 0.01 -21.60 0.03
C LEU A 42 1.09 -20.59 -0.37
N VAL A 43 0.95 -19.37 0.14
CA VAL A 43 1.97 -18.32 0.03
C VAL A 43 2.73 -18.28 1.35
N LEU A 44 4.03 -18.51 1.28
CA LEU A 44 4.94 -18.39 2.43
C LEU A 44 5.68 -17.06 2.32
N GLN A 45 5.73 -16.31 3.43
CA GLN A 45 6.41 -15.02 3.47
C GLN A 45 7.41 -14.95 4.62
N LYS A 46 8.61 -14.46 4.32
CA LYS A 46 9.57 -14.01 5.32
C LYS A 46 9.35 -12.52 5.55
N ILE A 47 8.90 -12.16 6.74
CA ILE A 47 8.62 -10.77 7.10
C ILE A 47 9.93 -10.00 7.30
N ASN A 48 10.03 -8.84 6.69
CA ASN A 48 11.15 -7.93 6.88
C ASN A 48 11.03 -7.20 8.24
N THR A 49 11.69 -7.73 9.25
CA THR A 49 11.66 -7.19 10.62
C THR A 49 12.44 -5.87 10.79
N GLN A 50 13.20 -5.43 9.79
CA GLN A 50 13.80 -4.10 9.79
C GLN A 50 12.76 -3.01 9.50
N VAL A 51 11.79 -3.32 8.64
CA VAL A 51 10.65 -2.44 8.31
C VAL A 51 9.54 -2.61 9.34
N PHE A 52 9.12 -3.86 9.60
CA PHE A 52 8.07 -4.21 10.54
C PHE A 52 8.68 -4.65 11.88
N ARG A 53 8.95 -3.67 12.74
CA ARG A 53 9.62 -3.91 14.04
C ARG A 53 8.77 -4.69 15.05
N ALA A 54 7.47 -4.78 14.83
CA ALA A 54 6.51 -5.55 15.61
C ALA A 54 5.81 -6.61 14.73
N PRO A 55 6.52 -7.67 14.27
CA PRO A 55 5.98 -8.62 13.31
C PRO A 55 4.78 -9.42 13.86
N ASN A 56 4.69 -9.62 15.18
CA ASN A 56 3.52 -10.23 15.81
C ASN A 56 2.27 -9.33 15.69
N ALA A 57 2.40 -8.01 15.87
CA ALA A 57 1.30 -7.08 15.67
C ALA A 57 0.80 -7.10 14.21
N LEU A 58 1.72 -7.17 13.25
CA LEU A 58 1.39 -7.27 11.82
C LEU A 58 0.55 -8.52 11.53
N VAL A 59 0.97 -9.71 11.95
CA VAL A 59 0.22 -10.95 11.66
C VAL A 59 -1.10 -10.99 12.42
N ASN A 60 -1.16 -10.44 13.62
CA ASN A 60 -2.39 -10.32 14.41
C ASN A 60 -3.38 -9.37 13.74
N ASN A 61 -2.94 -8.20 13.27
CA ASN A 61 -3.80 -7.27 12.53
C ASN A 61 -4.37 -7.92 11.27
N ALA A 62 -3.53 -8.55 10.45
CA ALA A 62 -3.96 -9.23 9.24
C ALA A 62 -4.97 -10.36 9.54
N ALA A 63 -4.79 -11.11 10.62
CA ALA A 63 -5.71 -12.15 11.07
C ALA A 63 -7.07 -11.55 11.50
N LYS A 64 -7.07 -10.49 12.31
CA LYS A 64 -8.29 -9.80 12.75
C LYS A 64 -9.06 -9.22 11.55
N VAL A 65 -8.38 -8.55 10.63
CA VAL A 65 -9.01 -8.03 9.40
C VAL A 65 -9.64 -9.18 8.61
N SER A 66 -8.90 -10.29 8.39
CA SER A 66 -9.42 -11.46 7.68
C SER A 66 -10.63 -12.08 8.39
N GLU A 67 -10.66 -12.09 9.71
CA GLU A 67 -11.79 -12.58 10.51
C GLU A 67 -13.02 -11.69 10.36
N HIS A 68 -12.90 -10.38 10.53
CA HIS A 68 -14.00 -9.42 10.33
C HIS A 68 -14.58 -9.50 8.92
N LEU A 69 -13.72 -9.55 7.89
CA LEU A 69 -14.17 -9.72 6.51
C LEU A 69 -14.88 -11.06 6.31
N SER A 70 -14.44 -12.12 7.00
CA SER A 70 -15.07 -13.45 6.94
C SER A 70 -16.47 -13.43 7.56
N GLN A 71 -16.66 -12.74 8.68
CA GLN A 71 -17.95 -12.54 9.32
C GLN A 71 -18.88 -11.73 8.41
N CYS A 72 -18.39 -10.63 7.87
CA CYS A 72 -19.13 -9.79 6.93
C CYS A 72 -19.54 -10.58 5.67
N ALA A 73 -18.65 -11.43 5.15
CA ALA A 73 -18.96 -12.30 4.00
C ALA A 73 -20.06 -13.34 4.31
N ALA A 74 -20.06 -13.92 5.51
CA ALA A 74 -21.10 -14.86 5.95
C ALA A 74 -22.49 -14.21 6.02
N GLU A 75 -22.54 -12.90 6.27
CA GLU A 75 -23.76 -12.09 6.27
C GLU A 75 -24.11 -11.50 4.89
N GLY A 76 -23.33 -11.81 3.86
CA GLY A 76 -23.52 -11.29 2.49
C GLY A 76 -23.02 -9.87 2.27
N GLY A 77 -22.31 -9.29 3.24
CA GLY A 77 -21.80 -7.91 3.20
C GLY A 77 -20.43 -7.77 2.52
N TYR A 78 -19.71 -8.87 2.24
CA TYR A 78 -18.42 -8.86 1.56
C TYR A 78 -18.36 -9.95 0.49
N GLN A 79 -18.01 -9.58 -0.75
CA GLN A 79 -18.09 -10.47 -1.91
C GLN A 79 -16.73 -10.86 -2.50
N LEU A 80 -15.64 -10.21 -2.11
CA LEU A 80 -14.30 -10.59 -2.58
C LEU A 80 -13.79 -11.83 -1.82
N GLN A 81 -12.89 -12.57 -2.46
CA GLN A 81 -12.23 -13.70 -1.82
C GLN A 81 -11.30 -13.21 -0.69
N LEU A 82 -11.15 -14.04 0.32
CA LEU A 82 -10.40 -13.70 1.54
C LEU A 82 -9.00 -14.28 1.49
N ILE A 83 -8.02 -13.48 1.83
CA ILE A 83 -6.68 -13.97 2.18
C ILE A 83 -6.71 -14.37 3.65
N ARG A 84 -6.52 -15.64 3.92
CA ARG A 84 -6.60 -16.22 5.26
C ARG A 84 -5.22 -16.61 5.77
N PRO A 85 -4.90 -16.39 7.06
CA PRO A 85 -3.70 -16.97 7.65
C PRO A 85 -3.79 -18.50 7.60
N VAL A 86 -2.65 -19.14 7.31
CA VAL A 86 -2.47 -20.59 7.47
C VAL A 86 -1.73 -20.81 8.77
N MET A 87 -2.42 -21.44 9.72
CA MET A 87 -1.86 -21.67 11.06
C MET A 87 -0.74 -22.70 11.03
N THR A 88 0.24 -22.53 11.93
CA THR A 88 1.23 -23.59 12.20
C THR A 88 0.55 -24.81 12.84
N ARG A 89 1.28 -25.92 12.97
CA ARG A 89 0.80 -27.12 13.70
C ARG A 89 0.48 -26.82 15.17
N GLU A 90 1.20 -25.86 15.74
CA GLU A 90 1.02 -25.37 17.11
C GLU A 90 -0.08 -24.29 17.23
N GLN A 91 -0.89 -24.10 16.16
CA GLN A 91 -1.96 -23.10 16.11
C GLN A 91 -1.46 -21.66 16.28
N GLN A 92 -0.28 -21.36 15.77
CA GLN A 92 0.28 -20.00 15.74
C GLN A 92 0.12 -19.37 14.34
N LEU A 93 0.02 -18.04 14.26
CA LEU A 93 -0.07 -17.29 13.01
C LEU A 93 1.25 -17.22 12.23
N ALA A 94 2.36 -17.43 12.93
CA ALA A 94 3.71 -17.33 12.37
C ALA A 94 4.70 -18.19 13.20
N VAL A 95 5.90 -18.34 12.67
CA VAL A 95 7.03 -18.93 13.38
C VAL A 95 8.20 -17.97 13.39
N ASP A 96 8.77 -17.73 14.57
CA ASP A 96 9.99 -16.95 14.74
C ASP A 96 11.18 -17.90 14.87
N LEU A 97 12.10 -17.86 13.89
CA LEU A 97 13.33 -18.65 13.87
C LEU A 97 14.57 -17.79 14.19
N GLY A 98 14.39 -16.69 14.90
CA GLY A 98 15.45 -15.78 15.31
C GLY A 98 16.19 -15.18 14.09
N GLU A 99 17.52 -15.41 14.02
CA GLU A 99 18.34 -14.91 12.90
C GLU A 99 17.93 -15.46 11.53
N GLN A 100 17.21 -16.56 11.48
CA GLN A 100 16.72 -17.18 10.24
C GLN A 100 15.42 -16.52 9.74
N GLY A 101 14.81 -15.68 10.56
CA GLY A 101 13.70 -14.80 10.21
C GLY A 101 12.35 -15.19 10.81
N PHE A 102 11.42 -14.26 10.66
CA PHE A 102 10.03 -14.39 11.06
C PHE A 102 9.20 -14.78 9.83
N TRP A 103 8.48 -15.90 9.92
CA TRP A 103 7.79 -16.51 8.80
C TRP A 103 6.32 -16.71 9.06
N ARG A 104 5.50 -16.38 8.07
CA ARG A 104 4.06 -16.67 8.05
C ARG A 104 3.65 -17.37 6.77
N ALA A 105 2.50 -18.05 6.82
CA ALA A 105 1.84 -18.58 5.64
C ALA A 105 0.42 -18.01 5.52
N ILE A 106 -0.01 -17.77 4.28
CA ILE A 106 -1.36 -17.31 3.94
C ILE A 106 -1.91 -18.14 2.76
N SER A 107 -3.24 -18.11 2.59
CA SER A 107 -3.89 -18.83 1.51
C SER A 107 -3.42 -18.32 0.14
N TYR A 108 -3.25 -19.24 -0.80
CA TYR A 108 -3.04 -18.94 -2.21
C TYR A 108 -4.38 -18.94 -2.95
N LEU A 109 -4.59 -17.95 -3.82
CA LEU A 109 -5.76 -17.89 -4.69
C LEU A 109 -5.36 -18.29 -6.11
N PRO A 110 -5.79 -19.48 -6.59
CA PRO A 110 -5.50 -19.92 -7.94
C PRO A 110 -6.19 -19.04 -8.98
N PHE A 111 -5.62 -18.98 -10.18
CA PHE A 111 -6.09 -18.15 -11.30
C PHE A 111 -6.07 -16.64 -11.04
N SER A 112 -5.42 -16.19 -9.96
CA SER A 112 -5.25 -14.77 -9.65
C SER A 112 -4.02 -14.18 -10.34
N GLN A 113 -4.08 -12.88 -10.64
CA GLN A 113 -2.94 -12.08 -11.08
C GLN A 113 -3.05 -10.67 -10.53
N SER A 114 -1.92 -10.04 -10.26
CA SER A 114 -1.81 -8.60 -10.03
C SER A 114 -1.43 -7.89 -11.33
N ILE A 115 -1.69 -6.58 -11.38
CA ILE A 115 -1.22 -5.70 -12.47
C ILE A 115 -0.41 -4.56 -11.87
N GLU A 116 0.53 -4.01 -12.64
CA GLU A 116 1.42 -2.94 -12.16
C GLU A 116 0.93 -1.54 -12.60
N VAL A 117 0.19 -1.47 -13.71
CA VAL A 117 -0.31 -0.21 -14.28
C VAL A 117 -1.75 -0.41 -14.72
N VAL A 118 -2.61 0.53 -14.36
CA VAL A 118 -4.01 0.59 -14.82
C VAL A 118 -4.07 0.97 -16.29
N ARG A 119 -4.74 0.16 -17.09
CA ARG A 119 -4.80 0.30 -18.56
C ARG A 119 -6.07 0.99 -19.05
N SER A 120 -7.15 0.94 -18.25
CA SER A 120 -8.45 1.48 -18.63
C SER A 120 -9.20 2.08 -17.44
N GLU A 121 -10.18 2.94 -17.73
CA GLU A 121 -11.12 3.46 -16.75
C GLU A 121 -11.89 2.32 -16.03
N ALA A 122 -12.26 1.28 -16.77
CA ALA A 122 -12.98 0.14 -16.19
C ALA A 122 -12.15 -0.61 -15.16
N GLU A 123 -10.85 -0.84 -15.42
CA GLU A 123 -9.93 -1.43 -14.43
C GLU A 123 -9.78 -0.53 -13.19
N ALA A 124 -9.65 0.79 -13.40
CA ALA A 124 -9.56 1.75 -12.31
C ALA A 124 -10.81 1.77 -11.44
N GLU A 125 -12.00 1.87 -12.06
CA GLU A 125 -13.28 1.88 -11.37
C GLU A 125 -13.49 0.60 -10.57
N GLN A 126 -13.21 -0.54 -11.18
CA GLN A 126 -13.35 -1.84 -10.56
C GLN A 126 -12.43 -2.02 -9.36
N ALA A 127 -11.15 -1.64 -9.47
CA ALA A 127 -10.20 -1.72 -8.36
C ALA A 127 -10.58 -0.73 -7.24
N ALA A 128 -10.94 0.49 -7.57
CA ALA A 128 -11.38 1.48 -6.59
C ALA A 128 -12.66 1.05 -5.87
N ARG A 129 -13.61 0.43 -6.58
CA ARG A 129 -14.78 -0.20 -5.99
C ARG A 129 -14.42 -1.32 -5.02
N ALA A 130 -13.44 -2.16 -5.37
CA ALA A 130 -12.99 -3.24 -4.50
C ALA A 130 -12.34 -2.73 -3.21
N PHE A 131 -11.49 -1.69 -3.27
CA PHE A 131 -10.94 -1.04 -2.08
C PHE A 131 -12.00 -0.30 -1.26
N GLY A 132 -12.97 0.35 -1.92
CA GLY A 132 -14.12 0.96 -1.26
C GLY A 132 -14.98 -0.09 -0.54
N HIS A 133 -15.20 -1.24 -1.16
CA HIS A 133 -15.92 -2.37 -0.59
C HIS A 133 -15.22 -2.95 0.64
N PHE A 134 -13.90 -3.09 0.58
CA PHE A 134 -13.06 -3.47 1.70
C PHE A 134 -13.19 -2.49 2.88
N ALA A 135 -13.04 -1.19 2.63
CA ALA A 135 -13.17 -0.17 3.67
C ALA A 135 -14.60 -0.12 4.26
N ARG A 136 -15.64 -0.30 3.43
CA ARG A 136 -17.03 -0.37 3.89
C ARG A 136 -17.27 -1.57 4.82
N ALA A 137 -16.75 -2.74 4.46
CA ALA A 137 -16.88 -3.94 5.26
C ALA A 137 -16.26 -3.80 6.66
N LEU A 138 -15.22 -2.96 6.80
CA LEU A 138 -14.54 -2.68 8.06
C LEU A 138 -15.02 -1.40 8.77
N SER A 139 -16.00 -0.69 8.20
CA SER A 139 -16.41 0.65 8.68
C SER A 139 -17.01 0.66 10.09
N GLN A 140 -17.53 -0.46 10.57
CA GLN A 140 -18.14 -0.60 11.90
C GLN A 140 -17.17 -1.20 12.92
N VAL A 141 -15.96 -1.58 12.53
CA VAL A 141 -14.96 -2.14 13.42
C VAL A 141 -14.25 -0.99 14.15
N ASP A 142 -14.02 -1.14 15.45
CA ASP A 142 -13.24 -0.15 16.20
C ASP A 142 -11.81 -0.11 15.68
N PRO A 143 -11.33 1.03 15.14
CA PRO A 143 -9.97 1.12 14.61
C PRO A 143 -8.89 0.89 15.67
N HIS A 144 -9.21 1.00 16.96
CA HIS A 144 -8.28 0.70 18.06
C HIS A 144 -8.09 -0.80 18.32
N GLU A 145 -8.84 -1.68 17.67
CA GLU A 145 -8.59 -3.11 17.72
C GLU A 145 -7.28 -3.50 17.02
N LEU A 146 -6.80 -2.64 16.09
CA LEU A 146 -5.55 -2.87 15.39
C LEU A 146 -4.41 -2.03 15.98
N GLU A 147 -3.23 -2.66 16.05
CA GLU A 147 -2.00 -2.01 16.51
C GLU A 147 -1.35 -1.19 15.38
N ASP A 148 -0.58 -0.17 15.73
CA ASP A 148 0.21 0.61 14.77
C ASP A 148 1.46 -0.19 14.37
N VAL A 149 1.39 -0.93 13.27
CA VAL A 149 2.52 -1.75 12.77
C VAL A 149 3.68 -0.90 12.23
N ILE A 150 3.38 0.28 11.72
CA ILE A 150 4.35 1.31 11.33
C ILE A 150 3.90 2.64 11.96
N PRO A 151 4.48 3.03 13.09
CA PRO A 151 4.13 4.30 13.72
C PRO A 151 4.34 5.49 12.77
N LEU A 152 3.41 6.45 12.76
CA LEU A 152 3.44 7.65 11.94
C LEU A 152 3.62 7.35 10.44
N PHE A 153 2.99 6.30 9.93
CA PHE A 153 3.18 5.82 8.55
C PHE A 153 2.89 6.92 7.52
N HIS A 154 1.74 7.56 7.62
CA HIS A 154 1.31 8.66 6.74
C HIS A 154 1.44 10.06 7.40
N HIS A 155 2.48 10.27 8.21
CA HIS A 155 2.70 11.53 8.90
C HIS A 155 3.59 12.46 8.06
N LEU A 156 2.98 13.21 7.13
CA LEU A 156 3.68 14.12 6.22
C LEU A 156 4.56 15.16 6.96
N PRO A 157 4.14 15.80 8.08
CA PRO A 157 5.01 16.74 8.78
C PRO A 157 6.36 16.15 9.18
N GLY A 158 6.37 14.95 9.76
CA GLY A 158 7.61 14.27 10.13
C GLY A 158 8.47 13.85 8.92
N ARG A 159 7.83 13.58 7.76
CA ARG A 159 8.58 13.30 6.53
C ARG A 159 9.25 14.54 5.97
N ILE A 160 8.58 15.70 6.03
CA ILE A 160 9.14 17.01 5.64
C ILE A 160 10.30 17.40 6.58
N GLU A 161 10.16 17.18 7.89
CA GLU A 161 11.22 17.41 8.84
C GLU A 161 12.47 16.55 8.55
N ALA A 162 12.26 15.26 8.27
CA ALA A 162 13.33 14.33 7.90
C ALA A 162 14.03 14.77 6.60
N LEU A 163 13.27 15.23 5.59
CA LEU A 163 13.83 15.80 4.37
C LEU A 163 14.63 17.05 4.64
N SER A 164 14.11 17.98 5.45
CA SER A 164 14.79 19.23 5.81
C SER A 164 16.15 18.94 6.45
N LYS A 165 16.20 17.96 7.35
CA LYS A 165 17.46 17.50 7.97
C LYS A 165 18.41 16.89 6.94
N ALA A 166 17.92 16.00 6.07
CA ALA A 166 18.73 15.36 5.03
C ALA A 166 19.32 16.39 4.05
N VAL A 167 18.55 17.44 3.71
CA VAL A 167 19.01 18.57 2.87
C VAL A 167 20.09 19.40 3.58
N ALA A 168 19.92 19.69 4.86
CA ALA A 168 20.87 20.48 5.63
C ALA A 168 22.21 19.76 5.84
N GLU A 169 22.17 18.45 6.05
CA GLU A 169 23.34 17.61 6.28
C GLU A 169 24.05 17.21 4.97
N ASP A 170 23.29 16.97 3.90
CA ASP A 170 23.74 16.47 2.59
C ASP A 170 24.94 15.50 2.67
N PRO A 171 24.82 14.39 3.42
CA PRO A 171 25.94 13.56 3.84
C PRO A 171 26.75 12.95 2.69
N LEU A 172 26.19 12.93 1.50
CA LEU A 172 26.78 12.33 0.30
C LEU A 172 26.99 13.35 -0.85
N GLY A 173 26.70 14.64 -0.63
CA GLY A 173 26.82 15.68 -1.65
C GLY A 173 25.82 15.52 -2.81
N ARG A 174 24.68 14.85 -2.58
CA ARG A 174 23.69 14.52 -3.61
C ARG A 174 22.66 15.63 -3.86
N LEU A 175 22.56 16.63 -2.98
CA LEU A 175 21.56 17.71 -3.07
C LEU A 175 21.65 18.48 -4.39
N GLN A 176 22.85 18.64 -4.95
CA GLN A 176 23.03 19.33 -6.24
C GLN A 176 22.21 18.69 -7.39
N HIS A 177 21.91 17.39 -7.33
CA HIS A 177 21.18 16.67 -8.37
C HIS A 177 19.66 16.72 -8.18
N CYS A 178 19.18 17.18 -7.02
CA CYS A 178 17.76 17.12 -6.68
C CYS A 178 17.21 18.39 -6.01
N ARG A 179 17.98 19.50 -6.03
CA ARG A 179 17.63 20.75 -5.35
C ARG A 179 16.23 21.24 -5.67
N GLN A 180 15.81 21.23 -6.93
CA GLN A 180 14.48 21.64 -7.35
C GLN A 180 13.36 20.86 -6.66
N TRP A 181 13.54 19.55 -6.47
CA TRP A 181 12.56 18.71 -5.82
C TRP A 181 12.52 18.93 -4.29
N ALA A 182 13.68 19.16 -3.69
CA ALA A 182 13.79 19.52 -2.28
C ALA A 182 13.09 20.86 -1.99
N GLU A 183 13.33 21.87 -2.82
CA GLU A 183 12.68 23.19 -2.72
C GLU A 183 11.18 23.09 -2.90
N LEU A 184 10.70 22.32 -3.91
CA LEU A 184 9.27 22.06 -4.11
C LEU A 184 8.64 21.46 -2.85
N ALA A 185 9.24 20.40 -2.30
CA ALA A 185 8.69 19.70 -1.15
C ALA A 185 8.69 20.56 0.12
N LEU A 186 9.77 21.30 0.39
CA LEU A 186 9.90 22.15 1.57
C LEU A 186 9.03 23.43 1.50
N SER A 187 8.58 23.82 0.31
CA SER A 187 7.69 24.98 0.14
C SER A 187 6.21 24.72 0.48
N GLN A 188 5.82 23.47 0.82
CA GLN A 188 4.40 23.06 0.95
C GLN A 188 3.78 23.37 2.32
N GLN A 189 4.10 24.51 2.93
CA GLN A 189 3.60 24.87 4.27
C GLN A 189 2.07 25.02 4.34
N SER A 190 1.45 25.54 3.27
CA SER A 190 -0.02 25.67 3.21
C SER A 190 -0.72 24.30 3.19
N LEU A 191 -0.13 23.30 2.52
CA LEU A 191 -0.66 21.95 2.51
C LEU A 191 -0.53 21.30 3.90
N LEU A 192 0.56 21.56 4.62
CA LEU A 192 0.74 21.06 5.99
C LEU A 192 -0.29 21.65 6.94
N ALA A 193 -0.56 22.96 6.87
CA ALA A 193 -1.59 23.59 7.68
C ALA A 193 -3.00 23.05 7.36
N GLU A 194 -3.34 22.92 6.06
CA GLU A 194 -4.62 22.33 5.62
C GLU A 194 -4.76 20.89 6.14
N LEU A 195 -3.67 20.11 6.13
CA LEU A 195 -3.67 18.72 6.63
C LEU A 195 -3.93 18.67 8.14
N GLU A 196 -3.23 19.50 8.92
CA GLU A 196 -3.39 19.56 10.38
C GLU A 196 -4.82 19.92 10.76
N ASP A 197 -5.36 20.99 10.18
CA ASP A 197 -6.72 21.46 10.42
C ASP A 197 -7.77 20.39 10.06
N THR A 198 -7.59 19.72 8.92
CA THR A 198 -8.51 18.69 8.44
C THR A 198 -8.48 17.45 9.32
N CYS A 199 -7.28 16.96 9.64
CA CYS A 199 -7.11 15.75 10.45
C CYS A 199 -7.69 15.89 11.86
N ALA A 200 -7.71 17.10 12.44
CA ALA A 200 -8.28 17.34 13.75
C ALA A 200 -9.78 16.98 13.85
N GLY A 201 -10.51 17.00 12.74
CA GLY A 201 -11.94 16.69 12.68
C GLY A 201 -12.29 15.34 12.03
N LEU A 202 -11.32 14.61 11.49
CA LEU A 202 -11.57 13.34 10.81
C LEU A 202 -11.70 12.18 11.78
N PRO A 203 -12.67 11.27 11.59
CA PRO A 203 -12.72 10.02 12.35
C PRO A 203 -11.60 9.08 11.92
N LEU A 204 -11.04 8.35 12.87
CA LEU A 204 -10.18 7.21 12.56
C LEU A 204 -11.01 6.06 12.00
N ARG A 205 -10.45 5.38 11.01
CA ARG A 205 -11.01 4.16 10.40
C ARG A 205 -9.93 3.08 10.31
N ILE A 206 -10.34 1.84 10.09
CA ILE A 206 -9.39 0.82 9.61
C ILE A 206 -9.13 1.09 8.13
N CYS A 207 -7.88 1.39 7.80
CA CYS A 207 -7.41 1.65 6.45
C CYS A 207 -6.48 0.52 5.99
N HIS A 208 -6.43 0.30 4.69
CA HIS A 208 -5.45 -0.59 4.08
C HIS A 208 -4.04 0.04 4.13
N ASN A 209 -3.98 1.36 3.92
CA ASN A 209 -2.78 2.21 3.91
C ASN A 209 -1.74 1.91 2.80
N ASP A 210 -2.04 0.99 1.87
CA ASP A 210 -1.21 0.70 0.68
C ASP A 210 -2.12 0.20 -0.46
N THR A 211 -3.05 1.07 -0.91
CA THR A 211 -4.10 0.73 -1.89
C THR A 211 -3.61 0.82 -3.34
N LYS A 212 -2.34 0.51 -3.57
CA LYS A 212 -1.78 0.44 -4.92
C LYS A 212 -2.39 -0.71 -5.72
N ILE A 213 -2.41 -0.55 -7.05
CA ILE A 213 -3.11 -1.49 -7.94
C ILE A 213 -2.60 -2.92 -7.85
N ASN A 214 -1.31 -3.14 -7.58
CA ASN A 214 -0.74 -4.48 -7.45
C ASN A 214 -1.09 -5.19 -6.13
N ASN A 215 -1.74 -4.51 -5.18
CA ASN A 215 -2.38 -5.10 -4.00
C ASN A 215 -3.84 -5.53 -4.25
N MET A 216 -4.29 -5.44 -5.49
CA MET A 216 -5.54 -6.01 -5.97
C MET A 216 -5.26 -7.23 -6.84
N LEU A 217 -5.88 -8.36 -6.55
CA LEU A 217 -5.87 -9.54 -7.41
C LEU A 217 -7.08 -9.53 -8.34
N PHE A 218 -6.82 -9.82 -9.60
CA PHE A 218 -7.81 -10.00 -10.65
C PHE A 218 -7.87 -11.46 -11.09
N ASP A 219 -9.05 -11.93 -11.48
CA ASP A 219 -9.21 -13.23 -12.10
C ASP A 219 -8.60 -13.22 -13.52
N LYS A 220 -7.70 -14.15 -13.81
CA LYS A 220 -7.05 -14.27 -15.13
C LYS A 220 -8.00 -14.54 -16.29
N ARG A 221 -9.22 -15.05 -15.99
CA ARG A 221 -10.20 -15.48 -17.00
C ARG A 221 -11.00 -14.31 -17.56
N ASP A 222 -11.36 -13.36 -16.71
CA ASP A 222 -12.28 -12.27 -17.07
C ASP A 222 -11.86 -10.89 -16.51
N MET A 223 -10.74 -10.82 -15.81
CA MET A 223 -10.23 -9.59 -15.17
C MET A 223 -11.17 -9.00 -14.12
N SER A 224 -12.10 -9.80 -13.56
CA SER A 224 -12.91 -9.36 -12.43
C SER A 224 -12.08 -9.21 -11.16
N SER A 225 -12.50 -8.32 -10.26
CA SER A 225 -11.88 -8.14 -8.94
C SER A 225 -12.04 -9.40 -8.12
N MET A 226 -10.91 -9.95 -7.65
CA MET A 226 -10.90 -11.22 -6.94
C MET A 226 -10.65 -11.04 -5.44
N ALA A 227 -9.59 -10.36 -5.04
CA ALA A 227 -9.20 -10.20 -3.64
C ALA A 227 -8.32 -8.97 -3.43
N ILE A 228 -8.37 -8.40 -2.23
CA ILE A 228 -7.38 -7.45 -1.71
C ILE A 228 -6.31 -8.24 -0.98
N ILE A 229 -5.05 -7.93 -1.23
CA ILE A 229 -3.87 -8.58 -0.63
C ILE A 229 -2.97 -7.56 0.08
N ASP A 230 -1.94 -8.07 0.74
CA ASP A 230 -0.94 -7.26 1.46
C ASP A 230 -1.54 -6.46 2.61
N LEU A 231 -2.20 -7.16 3.54
CA LEU A 231 -2.84 -6.59 4.71
C LEU A 231 -1.83 -6.12 5.80
N ASP A 232 -0.54 -6.07 5.48
CA ASP A 232 0.56 -5.79 6.41
C ASP A 232 0.55 -4.36 6.95
N THR A 233 -0.07 -3.45 6.20
CA THR A 233 -0.21 -2.05 6.57
C THR A 233 -1.61 -1.71 7.09
N CYS A 234 -2.48 -2.73 7.25
CA CYS A 234 -3.81 -2.51 7.82
C CYS A 234 -3.72 -2.09 9.29
N MET A 235 -4.11 -0.86 9.55
CA MET A 235 -4.15 -0.24 10.88
C MET A 235 -5.08 0.97 10.85
N LYS A 236 -5.25 1.63 11.99
CA LYS A 236 -6.04 2.86 12.04
C LYS A 236 -5.42 3.96 11.19
N GLY A 237 -6.26 4.75 10.53
CA GLY A 237 -5.85 5.84 9.66
C GLY A 237 -7.03 6.68 9.18
N PHE A 238 -6.81 7.46 8.15
CA PHE A 238 -7.84 8.26 7.49
C PHE A 238 -8.08 7.76 6.07
N LEU A 239 -9.33 7.53 5.70
CA LEU A 239 -9.70 7.00 4.37
C LEU A 239 -9.19 7.85 3.20
N MET A 240 -8.91 9.13 3.44
CA MET A 240 -8.30 10.00 2.44
C MET A 240 -6.93 9.49 1.97
N TYR A 241 -6.18 8.77 2.81
CA TYR A 241 -4.88 8.21 2.43
C TYR A 241 -5.03 7.02 1.49
N ASP A 242 -5.99 6.14 1.76
CA ASP A 242 -6.32 5.03 0.85
C ASP A 242 -6.76 5.57 -0.51
N PHE A 243 -7.66 6.56 -0.53
CA PHE A 243 -8.04 7.24 -1.77
C PHE A 243 -6.84 7.87 -2.47
N GLY A 244 -5.98 8.57 -1.73
CA GLY A 244 -4.79 9.23 -2.25
C GLY A 244 -3.80 8.27 -2.89
N ASP A 245 -3.62 7.09 -2.31
CA ASP A 245 -2.70 6.09 -2.84
C ASP A 245 -3.23 5.43 -4.12
N MET A 246 -4.55 5.20 -4.22
CA MET A 246 -5.18 4.83 -5.49
C MET A 246 -4.95 5.90 -6.57
N VAL A 247 -5.18 7.18 -6.26
CA VAL A 247 -4.94 8.27 -7.23
C VAL A 247 -3.48 8.27 -7.68
N ARG A 248 -2.54 8.16 -6.77
CA ARG A 248 -1.11 8.13 -7.05
C ARG A 248 -0.72 6.98 -8.00
N THR A 249 -1.24 5.79 -7.77
CA THR A 249 -0.81 4.59 -8.49
C THR A 249 -1.65 4.30 -9.74
N PHE A 250 -2.94 4.66 -9.75
CA PHE A 250 -3.81 4.36 -10.89
C PHE A 250 -3.76 5.44 -11.95
N CYS A 251 -3.66 6.73 -11.55
CA CYS A 251 -3.76 7.83 -12.50
C CYS A 251 -2.53 8.00 -13.39
N SER A 252 -1.34 7.58 -12.94
CA SER A 252 -0.15 7.63 -13.79
C SER A 252 -0.22 6.58 -14.90
N PRO A 253 0.07 6.93 -16.16
CA PRO A 253 0.24 5.95 -17.23
C PRO A 253 1.61 5.25 -17.17
N GLU A 254 2.53 5.76 -16.36
CA GLU A 254 3.90 5.30 -16.22
C GLU A 254 4.10 4.55 -14.90
N ALA A 255 5.05 3.62 -14.88
CA ALA A 255 5.49 2.97 -13.64
C ALA A 255 6.11 3.97 -12.67
N GLU A 256 6.13 3.64 -11.39
CA GLU A 256 6.60 4.52 -10.30
C GLU A 256 8.07 4.95 -10.46
N ASP A 257 8.87 4.13 -11.10
CA ASP A 257 10.31 4.37 -11.34
C ASP A 257 10.64 4.78 -12.79
N SER A 258 9.61 5.09 -13.60
CA SER A 258 9.81 5.58 -14.97
C SER A 258 10.54 6.92 -14.97
N THR A 259 11.55 7.03 -15.80
CA THR A 259 12.30 8.26 -16.04
C THR A 259 11.71 9.13 -17.15
N ALA A 260 10.64 8.67 -17.81
CA ALA A 260 9.93 9.42 -18.85
C ALA A 260 8.97 10.45 -18.21
N LEU A 261 9.54 11.46 -17.54
CA LEU A 261 8.77 12.44 -16.76
C LEU A 261 7.78 13.24 -17.59
N ASP A 262 8.04 13.43 -18.89
CA ASP A 262 7.14 14.06 -19.87
C ASP A 262 5.82 13.27 -20.06
N LYS A 263 5.82 11.99 -19.73
CA LYS A 263 4.63 11.12 -19.78
C LYS A 263 3.93 10.98 -18.43
N VAL A 264 4.62 11.29 -17.34
CA VAL A 264 4.02 11.21 -15.99
C VAL A 264 3.00 12.31 -15.82
N ARG A 265 1.74 11.93 -15.70
CA ARG A 265 0.62 12.85 -15.52
C ARG A 265 -0.58 12.15 -14.88
N VAL A 266 -1.44 12.94 -14.29
CA VAL A 266 -2.76 12.44 -13.89
C VAL A 266 -3.66 12.34 -15.12
N ARG A 267 -4.24 11.16 -15.35
CA ARG A 267 -5.28 10.92 -16.34
C ARG A 267 -6.64 11.27 -15.71
N PRO A 268 -7.31 12.37 -16.15
CA PRO A 268 -8.57 12.79 -15.53
C PRO A 268 -9.66 11.73 -15.61
N GLU A 269 -9.75 11.01 -16.71
CA GLU A 269 -10.70 9.92 -16.92
C GLU A 269 -10.52 8.79 -15.91
N VAL A 270 -9.28 8.46 -15.56
CA VAL A 270 -8.97 7.46 -14.52
C VAL A 270 -9.31 7.99 -13.13
N PHE A 271 -9.04 9.28 -12.85
CA PHE A 271 -9.43 9.90 -11.58
C PHE A 271 -10.95 9.86 -11.39
N VAL A 272 -11.73 10.18 -12.43
CA VAL A 272 -13.21 10.07 -12.43
C VAL A 272 -13.66 8.64 -12.15
N ALA A 273 -13.01 7.66 -12.78
CA ALA A 273 -13.30 6.25 -12.57
C ALA A 273 -13.03 5.81 -11.12
N ILE A 274 -11.92 6.27 -10.52
CA ILE A 274 -11.61 6.04 -9.09
C ILE A 274 -12.72 6.64 -8.21
N CYS A 275 -13.10 7.91 -8.43
CA CYS A 275 -14.17 8.56 -7.69
C CYS A 275 -15.47 7.76 -7.78
N ARG A 276 -15.86 7.35 -8.99
CA ARG A 276 -17.08 6.57 -9.23
C ARG A 276 -17.06 5.25 -8.49
N GLY A 277 -15.97 4.48 -8.61
CA GLY A 277 -15.85 3.18 -7.96
C GLY A 277 -15.82 3.27 -6.43
N TYR A 278 -14.99 4.15 -5.88
CA TYR A 278 -14.80 4.29 -4.44
C TYR A 278 -16.04 4.86 -3.75
N LEU A 279 -16.65 5.92 -4.31
CA LEU A 279 -17.84 6.55 -3.73
C LEU A 279 -19.11 5.70 -3.92
N ALA A 280 -19.19 4.82 -4.91
CA ALA A 280 -20.29 3.89 -5.03
C ALA A 280 -20.40 2.94 -3.81
N GLU A 281 -19.29 2.62 -3.19
CA GLU A 281 -19.25 1.77 -1.99
C GLU A 281 -19.31 2.56 -0.68
N LEU A 282 -18.66 3.72 -0.63
CA LEU A 282 -18.45 4.48 0.61
C LEU A 282 -19.30 5.75 0.71
N GLY A 283 -20.02 6.15 -0.35
CA GLY A 283 -20.72 7.43 -0.37
C GLY A 283 -21.69 7.67 0.78
N GLU A 284 -22.31 6.61 1.31
CA GLU A 284 -23.22 6.66 2.47
C GLU A 284 -22.49 6.48 3.82
N VAL A 285 -21.24 5.99 3.79
CA VAL A 285 -20.43 5.73 5.00
C VAL A 285 -19.59 6.94 5.36
N LEU A 286 -19.08 7.66 4.35
CA LEU A 286 -18.25 8.83 4.56
C LEU A 286 -19.03 9.98 5.18
N THR A 287 -18.46 10.56 6.24
CA THR A 287 -18.92 11.86 6.72
C THR A 287 -18.66 12.95 5.67
N PRO A 288 -19.34 14.09 5.72
CA PRO A 288 -19.07 15.20 4.80
C PRO A 288 -17.61 15.65 4.81
N LEU A 289 -16.95 15.65 5.98
CA LEU A 289 -15.55 16.02 6.11
C LEU A 289 -14.62 14.96 5.50
N GLU A 290 -14.90 13.66 5.68
CA GLU A 290 -14.15 12.58 5.02
C GLU A 290 -14.23 12.72 3.50
N ARG A 291 -15.42 12.97 2.95
CA ARG A 291 -15.60 13.19 1.50
C ARG A 291 -14.77 14.40 1.01
N GLN A 292 -14.83 15.53 1.72
CA GLN A 292 -14.04 16.72 1.38
C GLN A 292 -12.53 16.48 1.45
N SER A 293 -12.10 15.65 2.39
CA SER A 293 -10.68 15.33 2.60
C SER A 293 -10.05 14.47 1.49
N LEU A 294 -10.84 13.82 0.63
CA LEU A 294 -10.31 12.93 -0.42
C LEU A 294 -9.35 13.64 -1.37
N TRP A 295 -9.66 14.90 -1.75
CA TRP A 295 -8.76 15.73 -2.56
C TRP A 295 -7.45 16.05 -1.83
N LEU A 296 -7.53 16.33 -0.54
CA LEU A 296 -6.35 16.55 0.29
C LEU A 296 -5.49 15.28 0.34
N GLY A 297 -6.10 14.12 0.54
CA GLY A 297 -5.42 12.83 0.54
C GLY A 297 -4.65 12.55 -0.75
N ALA A 298 -5.25 12.84 -1.92
CA ALA A 298 -4.58 12.68 -3.21
C ALA A 298 -3.29 13.50 -3.30
N ARG A 299 -3.32 14.78 -2.86
CA ARG A 299 -2.15 15.65 -2.85
C ARG A 299 -1.10 15.20 -1.82
N VAL A 300 -1.56 14.88 -0.62
CA VAL A 300 -0.68 14.49 0.49
C VAL A 300 0.11 13.22 0.17
N ILE A 301 -0.54 12.18 -0.35
CA ILE A 301 0.14 10.91 -0.62
C ILE A 301 1.15 11.05 -1.76
N CYS A 302 0.79 11.70 -2.87
CA CYS A 302 1.74 11.93 -3.97
C CYS A 302 2.99 12.69 -3.49
N LEU A 303 2.80 13.80 -2.76
CA LEU A 303 3.91 14.57 -2.20
C LEU A 303 4.72 13.74 -1.22
N MET A 304 4.07 13.07 -0.28
CA MET A 304 4.73 12.33 0.79
C MET A 304 5.60 11.18 0.29
N ILE A 305 5.14 10.44 -0.70
CA ILE A 305 5.91 9.34 -1.30
C ILE A 305 7.14 9.91 -2.03
N GLY A 306 6.99 11.02 -2.77
CA GLY A 306 8.13 11.74 -3.35
C GLY A 306 9.16 12.19 -2.29
N VAL A 307 8.67 12.76 -1.18
CA VAL A 307 9.52 13.17 -0.03
C VAL A 307 10.26 11.98 0.57
N ARG A 308 9.60 10.83 0.73
CA ARG A 308 10.24 9.62 1.29
C ARG A 308 11.35 9.10 0.38
N PHE A 309 11.12 9.00 -0.93
CA PHE A 309 12.14 8.58 -1.89
C PHE A 309 13.30 9.57 -1.94
N LEU A 310 13.02 10.87 -1.96
CA LEU A 310 14.05 11.90 -1.99
C LEU A 310 14.92 11.90 -0.73
N THR A 311 14.28 11.75 0.43
CA THR A 311 15.01 11.65 1.71
C THR A 311 15.92 10.44 1.70
N ASP A 312 15.42 9.27 1.28
CA ASP A 312 16.21 8.05 1.23
C ASP A 312 17.40 8.16 0.26
N TYR A 313 17.19 8.79 -0.92
CA TYR A 313 18.27 9.11 -1.85
C TYR A 313 19.36 9.96 -1.20
N LEU A 314 18.99 11.02 -0.50
CA LEU A 314 19.96 11.93 0.14
C LEU A 314 20.77 11.25 1.25
N VAL A 315 20.15 10.32 2.00
CA VAL A 315 20.84 9.61 3.11
C VAL A 315 21.50 8.29 2.70
N GLY A 316 21.47 7.92 1.40
CA GLY A 316 22.26 6.83 0.86
C GLY A 316 21.47 5.55 0.56
N ASP A 317 20.19 5.66 0.19
CA ASP A 317 19.34 4.56 -0.29
C ASP A 317 19.27 3.38 0.71
N LYS A 318 18.91 3.67 1.96
CA LYS A 318 18.93 2.69 3.07
C LYS A 318 17.61 2.01 3.34
N TYR A 319 16.50 2.69 3.01
CA TYR A 319 15.16 2.22 3.34
C TYR A 319 14.51 1.44 2.18
N PHE A 320 14.52 2.02 0.99
CA PHE A 320 13.93 1.37 -0.18
C PHE A 320 14.96 0.55 -0.94
N HIS A 321 14.57 -0.65 -1.34
CA HIS A 321 15.43 -1.46 -2.22
C HIS A 321 15.63 -0.76 -3.57
N ILE A 322 16.88 -0.64 -3.99
CA ILE A 322 17.25 -0.05 -5.28
C ILE A 322 17.85 -1.12 -6.21
N HIS A 323 17.57 -1.00 -7.51
CA HIS A 323 18.13 -1.88 -8.55
C HIS A 323 19.22 -1.20 -9.38
N ARG A 324 19.39 0.12 -9.21
CA ARG A 324 20.37 0.94 -9.93
C ARG A 324 20.70 2.20 -9.15
N GLU A 325 21.80 2.81 -9.47
CA GLU A 325 22.15 4.14 -8.94
C GLU A 325 21.08 5.18 -9.33
N GLY A 326 20.74 6.08 -8.42
CA GLY A 326 19.73 7.12 -8.66
C GLY A 326 18.28 6.63 -8.68
N HIS A 327 18.00 5.34 -8.42
CA HIS A 327 16.65 4.78 -8.51
C HIS A 327 15.64 5.53 -7.65
N ASN A 328 15.98 5.88 -6.40
CA ASN A 328 15.09 6.65 -5.53
C ASN A 328 14.96 8.11 -5.96
N LEU A 329 15.94 8.69 -6.64
CA LEU A 329 15.81 10.01 -7.25
C LEU A 329 14.81 10.00 -8.39
N ASP A 330 14.84 8.98 -9.25
CA ASP A 330 13.90 8.84 -10.36
C ASP A 330 12.47 8.64 -9.84
N ARG A 331 12.30 7.80 -8.81
CA ARG A 331 11.02 7.63 -8.13
C ARG A 331 10.51 8.94 -7.51
N ALA A 332 11.38 9.69 -6.84
CA ALA A 332 11.01 10.98 -6.27
C ALA A 332 10.55 11.97 -7.35
N ALA A 333 11.33 12.10 -8.42
CA ALA A 333 11.00 12.97 -9.55
C ALA A 333 9.67 12.59 -10.21
N ASN A 334 9.40 11.29 -10.37
CA ASN A 334 8.13 10.78 -10.88
C ASN A 334 6.96 11.22 -9.99
N GLN A 335 7.05 11.01 -8.67
CA GLN A 335 5.97 11.37 -7.74
C GLN A 335 5.74 12.88 -7.65
N PHE A 336 6.79 13.69 -7.67
CA PHE A 336 6.66 15.15 -7.69
C PHE A 336 6.07 15.64 -9.01
N THR A 337 6.41 15.02 -10.13
CA THR A 337 5.80 15.34 -11.43
C THR A 337 4.31 15.02 -11.42
N LEU A 338 3.91 13.89 -10.85
CA LEU A 338 2.50 13.52 -10.67
C LEU A 338 1.77 14.50 -9.75
N TYR A 339 2.40 14.90 -8.64
CA TYR A 339 1.87 15.92 -7.73
C TYR A 339 1.62 17.27 -8.45
N LEU A 340 2.58 17.72 -9.25
CA LEU A 340 2.41 18.95 -10.04
C LEU A 340 1.28 18.82 -11.06
N SER A 341 1.13 17.66 -11.67
CA SER A 341 0.02 17.38 -12.59
C SER A 341 -1.34 17.41 -11.89
N LEU A 342 -1.44 16.93 -10.64
CA LEU A 342 -2.64 17.08 -9.80
C LEU A 342 -2.99 18.56 -9.60
N LEU A 343 -2.00 19.37 -9.22
CA LEU A 343 -2.21 20.80 -8.96
C LEU A 343 -2.66 21.56 -10.22
N GLN A 344 -2.07 21.27 -11.38
CA GLN A 344 -2.43 21.87 -12.66
C GLN A 344 -3.89 21.60 -13.07
N GLN A 345 -4.44 20.48 -12.66
CA GLN A 345 -5.79 20.02 -13.01
C GLN A 345 -6.80 20.17 -11.85
N SER A 346 -6.42 20.89 -10.78
CA SER A 346 -7.14 20.88 -9.50
C SER A 346 -8.63 21.20 -9.60
N GLU A 347 -9.03 22.22 -10.39
CA GLU A 347 -10.42 22.64 -10.51
C GLU A 347 -11.31 21.54 -11.12
N ALA A 348 -10.83 20.92 -12.21
CA ALA A 348 -11.57 19.87 -12.89
C ALA A 348 -11.66 18.59 -12.02
N LEU A 349 -10.57 18.22 -11.34
CA LEU A 349 -10.52 17.00 -10.54
C LEU A 349 -11.35 17.13 -9.25
N LYS A 350 -11.32 18.28 -8.57
CA LYS A 350 -12.16 18.52 -7.39
C LYS A 350 -13.65 18.42 -7.70
N ALA A 351 -14.08 18.91 -8.86
CA ALA A 351 -15.48 18.86 -9.26
C ALA A 351 -16.03 17.41 -9.35
N CYS A 352 -15.16 16.41 -9.48
CA CYS A 352 -15.57 15.01 -9.54
C CYS A 352 -15.85 14.37 -8.16
N LEU A 353 -15.51 15.06 -7.08
CA LEU A 353 -15.69 14.58 -5.68
C LEU A 353 -16.97 15.14 -5.02
N VAL A 354 -17.65 16.08 -5.67
CA VAL A 354 -18.86 16.77 -5.17
C VAL A 354 -20.12 15.94 -5.41
#